data_aaaecae6e8f91b63676fcab64580860b
#
_entry.id   aaaecae6e8f91b63676fcab64580860b
#
_cell.length_a   1.000
_cell.length_b   1.000
_cell.length_c   1.000
_cell.angle_alpha   90.00
_cell.angle_beta   90.00
_cell.angle_gamma   90.00
#
_symmetry.space_group_name_H-M   'P 1'
#
loop_
_entity.id
_entity.type
_entity.pdbx_description
1 polymer ?
#
loop_
_entity_poly.entity_id
_entity_poly.type
_entity_poly.pdbx_seq_one_letter_code
_entity_poly.pdbx_strand_id
1 'polypeptide(L)'
;MESRRRRSRSQLLKWGCYVLALFVCAALQTTPGLFQLGEAKPLLVLPLCLAVAVFEGEFAGALLGTVGGLLWDCTAGRTVGMLALELLLLCFAVSVLVQLYLQVNPGNFAAVSTATALVVLTLDWLFFYYMPGYTGAALRYVTFVLPSAVLTIPAALLAFWLVQHIHDGFRIDNGVV
;
A
#
# COMPACT_ATOMS: atom_id res chain seq x y z
N MET A 1 1.64 36.52 -8.44
CA MET A 1 0.86 35.46 -9.17
C MET A 1 1.71 34.25 -9.60
N GLU A 2 3.01 34.41 -9.86
CA GLU A 2 3.91 33.31 -10.25
C GLU A 2 4.14 32.24 -9.15
N SER A 3 4.21 32.64 -7.89
CA SER A 3 4.43 31.72 -6.77
C SER A 3 3.30 30.68 -6.61
N ARG A 4 2.03 31.10 -6.82
CA ARG A 4 0.86 30.19 -6.78
C ARG A 4 0.91 29.17 -7.94
N ARG A 5 1.32 29.58 -9.13
CA ARG A 5 1.42 28.71 -10.31
C ARG A 5 2.55 27.67 -10.16
N ARG A 6 3.68 28.04 -9.58
CA ARG A 6 4.79 27.12 -9.28
C ARG A 6 4.36 26.09 -8.23
N ARG A 7 3.67 26.50 -7.18
CA ARG A 7 3.16 25.64 -6.12
C ARG A 7 2.15 24.59 -6.64
N SER A 8 1.24 24.99 -7.51
CA SER A 8 0.26 24.10 -8.13
C SER A 8 0.92 23.07 -9.06
N ARG A 9 1.93 23.47 -9.86
CA ARG A 9 2.67 22.55 -10.74
C ARG A 9 3.49 21.53 -9.96
N SER A 10 4.17 21.95 -8.90
CA SER A 10 4.93 21.05 -8.02
C SER A 10 4.03 20.01 -7.36
N GLN A 11 2.85 20.41 -6.89
CA GLN A 11 1.89 19.47 -6.32
C GLN A 11 1.34 18.48 -7.35
N LEU A 12 1.00 18.94 -8.55
CA LEU A 12 0.55 18.07 -9.64
C LEU A 12 1.62 17.03 -10.03
N LEU A 13 2.88 17.46 -10.10
CA LEU A 13 4.01 16.54 -10.39
C LEU A 13 4.18 15.50 -9.28
N LYS A 14 4.09 15.92 -8.02
CA LYS A 14 4.16 15.02 -6.85
C LYS A 14 3.09 13.93 -6.91
N TRP A 15 1.83 14.32 -7.14
CA TRP A 15 0.72 13.38 -7.29
C TRP A 15 0.89 12.49 -8.53
N GLY A 16 1.41 13.04 -9.62
CA GLY A 16 1.76 12.27 -10.82
C GLY A 16 2.79 11.18 -10.53
N CYS A 17 3.81 11.49 -9.72
CA CYS A 17 4.81 10.50 -9.27
C CYS A 17 4.18 9.39 -8.41
N TYR A 18 3.27 9.72 -7.49
CA TYR A 18 2.60 8.70 -6.67
C TYR A 18 1.70 7.78 -7.51
N VAL A 19 0.94 8.35 -8.43
CA VAL A 19 0.09 7.58 -9.34
C VAL A 19 0.94 6.70 -10.26
N LEU A 20 2.04 7.23 -10.80
CA LEU A 20 2.97 6.43 -11.62
C LEU A 20 3.57 5.27 -10.80
N ALA A 21 4.03 5.55 -9.58
CA ALA A 21 4.56 4.53 -8.69
C ALA A 21 3.52 3.46 -8.38
N LEU A 22 2.24 3.84 -8.18
CA LEU A 22 1.13 2.92 -7.97
C LEU A 22 0.93 1.99 -9.17
N PHE A 23 0.91 2.52 -10.39
CA PHE A 23 0.78 1.71 -11.60
C PHE A 23 1.97 0.76 -11.79
N VAL A 24 3.19 1.22 -11.53
CA VAL A 24 4.39 0.38 -11.59
C VAL A 24 4.32 -0.75 -10.56
N CYS A 25 3.97 -0.44 -9.32
CA CYS A 25 3.79 -1.46 -8.26
C CYS A 25 2.68 -2.46 -8.61
N ALA A 26 1.55 -1.99 -9.15
CA ALA A 26 0.46 -2.86 -9.60
C ALA A 26 0.90 -3.77 -10.76
N ALA A 27 1.61 -3.24 -11.75
CA ALA A 27 2.15 -4.03 -12.85
C ALA A 27 3.15 -5.09 -12.38
N LEU A 28 4.08 -4.72 -11.49
CA LEU A 28 5.05 -5.66 -10.90
C LEU A 28 4.35 -6.74 -10.06
N GLN A 29 3.33 -6.36 -9.29
CA GLN A 29 2.58 -7.29 -8.45
C GLN A 29 1.74 -8.27 -9.27
N THR A 30 1.20 -7.86 -10.43
CA THR A 30 0.37 -8.71 -11.29
C THR A 30 1.19 -9.60 -12.21
N THR A 31 2.46 -9.27 -12.48
CA THR A 31 3.33 -10.09 -13.32
C THR A 31 3.57 -11.46 -12.69
N PRO A 32 3.23 -12.57 -13.37
CA PRO A 32 3.44 -13.90 -12.85
C PRO A 32 4.93 -14.23 -12.80
N GLY A 33 5.36 -14.94 -11.72
CA GLY A 33 6.75 -15.38 -11.54
C GLY A 33 7.72 -14.31 -11.03
N LEU A 34 7.34 -13.02 -11.00
CA LEU A 34 8.21 -11.98 -10.49
C LEU A 34 8.11 -11.93 -8.95
N PHE A 35 9.23 -12.04 -8.26
CA PHE A 35 9.31 -12.06 -6.78
C PHE A 35 8.48 -13.15 -6.10
N GLN A 36 8.09 -14.21 -6.83
CA GLN A 36 7.33 -15.32 -6.29
C GLN A 36 8.26 -16.36 -5.67
N LEU A 37 8.04 -16.67 -4.39
CA LEU A 37 8.73 -17.75 -3.66
C LEU A 37 7.72 -18.87 -3.40
N GLY A 38 7.71 -19.88 -4.25
CA GLY A 38 6.70 -20.93 -4.22
C GLY A 38 5.31 -20.38 -4.57
N GLU A 39 4.35 -20.48 -3.66
CA GLU A 39 3.02 -19.88 -3.81
C GLU A 39 2.95 -18.44 -3.29
N ALA A 40 3.90 -18.03 -2.46
CA ALA A 40 3.90 -16.74 -1.81
C ALA A 40 4.38 -15.61 -2.72
N LYS A 41 3.72 -14.45 -2.63
CA LYS A 41 4.02 -13.27 -3.41
C LYS A 41 3.99 -12.01 -2.52
N PRO A 42 5.00 -11.12 -2.61
CA PRO A 42 4.98 -9.89 -1.83
C PRO A 42 3.88 -8.96 -2.31
N LEU A 43 3.27 -8.24 -1.36
CA LEU A 43 2.36 -7.15 -1.65
C LEU A 43 3.19 -5.88 -1.89
N LEU A 44 3.01 -5.24 -3.05
CA LEU A 44 3.71 -4.00 -3.40
C LEU A 44 2.78 -2.79 -3.31
N VAL A 45 1.54 -2.95 -3.74
CA VAL A 45 0.53 -1.87 -3.78
C VAL A 45 0.17 -1.40 -2.37
N LEU A 46 -0.06 -2.34 -1.44
CA LEU A 46 -0.49 -2.03 -0.08
C LEU A 46 0.54 -1.18 0.69
N PRO A 47 1.84 -1.55 0.80
CA PRO A 47 2.81 -0.71 1.50
C PRO A 47 3.00 0.65 0.84
N LEU A 48 2.88 0.75 -0.48
CA LEU A 48 2.96 2.04 -1.17
C LEU A 48 1.81 2.97 -0.75
N CYS A 49 0.56 2.46 -0.75
CA CYS A 49 -0.61 3.23 -0.31
C CYS A 49 -0.51 3.65 1.16
N LEU A 50 -0.03 2.74 2.02
CA LEU A 50 0.22 3.04 3.44
C LEU A 50 1.31 4.09 3.63
N ALA A 51 2.40 4.04 2.86
CA ALA A 51 3.45 5.05 2.93
C ALA A 51 2.90 6.43 2.56
N VAL A 52 2.12 6.53 1.48
CA VAL A 52 1.47 7.80 1.12
C VAL A 52 0.51 8.27 2.22
N ALA A 53 -0.25 7.36 2.84
CA ALA A 53 -1.13 7.68 3.95
C ALA A 53 -0.39 8.27 5.16
N VAL A 54 0.81 7.77 5.44
CA VAL A 54 1.64 8.24 6.56
C VAL A 54 2.28 9.61 6.28
N PHE A 55 2.74 9.85 5.04
CA PHE A 55 3.46 11.10 4.69
C PHE A 55 2.55 12.23 4.23
N GLU A 56 1.42 11.92 3.57
CA GLU A 56 0.51 12.92 2.98
C GLU A 56 -0.82 13.09 3.74
N GLY A 57 -1.05 12.20 4.70
CA GLY A 57 -2.25 12.21 5.53
C GLY A 57 -3.32 11.18 5.12
N GLU A 58 -4.30 11.05 6.01
CA GLU A 58 -5.31 9.99 5.97
C GLU A 58 -6.18 9.99 4.72
N PHE A 59 -6.65 11.17 4.29
CA PHE A 59 -7.50 11.28 3.10
C PHE A 59 -6.76 10.95 1.80
N ALA A 60 -5.52 11.41 1.70
CA ALA A 60 -4.66 11.16 0.56
C ALA A 60 -4.35 9.68 0.41
N GLY A 61 -3.97 9.04 1.51
CA GLY A 61 -3.70 7.62 1.56
C GLY A 61 -4.94 6.77 1.32
N ALA A 62 -6.08 7.13 1.90
CA ALA A 62 -7.35 6.44 1.67
C ALA A 62 -7.78 6.48 0.19
N LEU A 63 -7.65 7.65 -0.44
CA LEU A 63 -7.97 7.81 -1.86
C LEU A 63 -7.04 6.95 -2.74
N LEU A 64 -5.73 7.02 -2.50
CA LEU A 64 -4.77 6.22 -3.25
C LEU A 64 -4.95 4.72 -2.98
N GLY A 65 -5.26 4.34 -1.74
CA GLY A 65 -5.60 2.98 -1.35
C GLY A 65 -6.83 2.45 -2.08
N THR A 66 -7.86 3.28 -2.23
CA THR A 66 -9.06 2.92 -3.00
C THR A 66 -8.71 2.63 -4.47
N VAL A 67 -7.93 3.51 -5.10
CA VAL A 67 -7.48 3.32 -6.49
C VAL A 67 -6.61 2.07 -6.62
N GLY A 68 -5.67 1.87 -5.70
CA GLY A 68 -4.81 0.69 -5.67
C GLY A 68 -5.58 -0.61 -5.47
N GLY A 69 -6.58 -0.61 -4.59
CA GLY A 69 -7.48 -1.74 -4.36
C GLY A 69 -8.34 -2.06 -5.58
N LEU A 70 -8.90 -1.03 -6.24
CA LEU A 70 -9.65 -1.22 -7.48
C LEU A 70 -8.78 -1.82 -8.60
N LEU A 71 -7.56 -1.33 -8.77
CA LEU A 71 -6.62 -1.89 -9.76
C LEU A 71 -6.33 -3.36 -9.45
N TRP A 72 -6.18 -3.69 -8.20
CA TRP A 72 -5.95 -5.08 -7.80
C TRP A 72 -7.18 -5.96 -8.02
N ASP A 73 -8.37 -5.51 -7.61
CA ASP A 73 -9.63 -6.25 -7.85
C ASP A 73 -9.84 -6.54 -9.34
N CYS A 74 -9.63 -5.53 -10.20
CA CYS A 74 -9.76 -5.68 -11.65
C CYS A 74 -8.76 -6.68 -12.24
N THR A 75 -7.53 -6.72 -11.73
CA THR A 75 -6.48 -7.62 -12.23
C THR A 75 -6.59 -9.03 -11.68
N ALA A 76 -7.13 -9.20 -10.48
CA ALA A 76 -7.32 -10.50 -9.84
C ALA A 76 -8.60 -11.22 -10.29
N GLY A 77 -9.48 -10.57 -11.06
CA GLY A 77 -10.74 -11.14 -11.52
C GLY A 77 -11.72 -11.47 -10.40
N ARG A 78 -11.65 -10.72 -9.30
CA ARG A 78 -12.46 -10.91 -8.09
C ARG A 78 -13.66 -9.97 -8.04
N THR A 79 -14.42 -10.04 -6.96
CA THR A 79 -15.53 -9.11 -6.69
C THR A 79 -15.00 -7.68 -6.62
N VAL A 80 -15.29 -6.88 -7.63
CA VAL A 80 -14.77 -5.50 -7.74
C VAL A 80 -15.26 -4.67 -6.57
N GLY A 81 -14.35 -4.00 -5.90
CA GLY A 81 -14.63 -3.03 -4.84
C GLY A 81 -14.38 -3.55 -3.42
N MET A 82 -14.22 -4.85 -3.20
CA MET A 82 -13.98 -5.40 -1.86
C MET A 82 -12.62 -4.95 -1.30
N LEU A 83 -11.56 -5.20 -2.06
CA LEU A 83 -10.22 -4.81 -1.66
C LEU A 83 -10.02 -3.28 -1.66
N ALA A 84 -10.72 -2.59 -2.57
CA ALA A 84 -10.73 -1.13 -2.58
C ALA A 84 -11.29 -0.55 -1.27
N LEU A 85 -12.37 -1.12 -0.74
CA LEU A 85 -12.97 -0.72 0.53
C LEU A 85 -12.08 -1.09 1.71
N GLU A 86 -11.47 -2.27 1.69
CA GLU A 86 -10.50 -2.69 2.72
C GLU A 86 -9.30 -1.74 2.76
N LEU A 87 -8.68 -1.44 1.61
CA LEU A 87 -7.54 -0.55 1.56
C LEU A 87 -7.89 0.90 1.92
N LEU A 88 -9.09 1.38 1.56
CA LEU A 88 -9.58 2.68 2.00
C LEU A 88 -9.61 2.77 3.53
N LEU A 89 -10.28 1.81 4.18
CA LEU A 89 -10.45 1.80 5.63
C LEU A 89 -9.11 1.60 6.35
N LEU A 90 -8.28 0.68 5.88
CA LEU A 90 -7.00 0.37 6.50
C LEU A 90 -5.99 1.50 6.32
N CYS A 91 -5.88 2.11 5.14
CA CYS A 91 -5.00 3.26 4.93
C CYS A 91 -5.43 4.44 5.81
N PHE A 92 -6.72 4.70 5.91
CA PHE A 92 -7.23 5.74 6.80
C PHE A 92 -6.91 5.42 8.28
N ALA A 93 -7.27 4.24 8.75
CA ALA A 93 -7.06 3.84 10.15
C ALA A 93 -5.58 3.82 10.54
N VAL A 94 -4.72 3.27 9.67
CA VAL A 94 -3.27 3.21 9.91
C VAL A 94 -2.66 4.61 9.92
N SER A 95 -3.09 5.50 9.01
CA SER A 95 -2.59 6.88 9.00
C SER A 95 -2.91 7.59 10.31
N VAL A 96 -4.16 7.50 10.79
CA VAL A 96 -4.57 8.07 12.07
C VAL A 96 -3.78 7.45 13.23
N LEU A 97 -3.62 6.13 13.24
CA LEU A 97 -2.88 5.42 14.28
C LEU A 97 -1.41 5.84 14.33
N VAL A 98 -0.77 5.96 13.17
CA VAL A 98 0.63 6.40 13.11
C VAL A 98 0.77 7.84 13.55
N GLN A 99 -0.13 8.74 13.12
CA GLN A 99 -0.07 10.15 13.51
C GLN A 99 -0.27 10.37 15.01
N LEU A 100 -1.08 9.54 15.68
CA LEU A 100 -1.41 9.70 17.09
C LEU A 100 -0.45 8.97 18.05
N TYR A 101 0.04 7.80 17.65
CA TYR A 101 0.70 6.88 18.59
C TYR A 101 2.11 6.45 18.19
N LEU A 102 2.49 6.55 16.92
CA LEU A 102 3.73 5.96 16.43
C LEU A 102 4.68 7.04 15.86
N GLN A 103 5.95 6.89 16.15
CA GLN A 103 6.99 7.65 15.45
C GLN A 103 7.17 7.09 14.05
N VAL A 104 7.27 7.99 13.06
CA VAL A 104 7.49 7.63 11.65
C VAL A 104 8.94 7.18 11.45
N ASN A 105 9.18 5.91 11.77
CA ASN A 105 10.46 5.22 11.55
C ASN A 105 10.27 4.08 10.56
N PRO A 106 11.27 3.75 9.71
CA PRO A 106 11.16 2.67 8.73
C PRO A 106 10.85 1.30 9.38
N GLY A 107 11.37 1.04 10.58
CA GLY A 107 11.10 -0.19 11.34
C GLY A 107 9.63 -0.28 11.81
N ASN A 108 9.10 0.80 12.41
CA ASN A 108 7.71 0.86 12.83
C ASN A 108 6.77 0.77 11.63
N PHE A 109 7.12 1.44 10.54
CA PHE A 109 6.36 1.37 9.30
C PHE A 109 6.32 -0.05 8.72
N ALA A 110 7.46 -0.74 8.69
CA ALA A 110 7.52 -2.13 8.21
C ALA A 110 6.65 -3.06 9.09
N ALA A 111 6.68 -2.90 10.41
CA ALA A 111 5.84 -3.68 11.32
C ALA A 111 4.35 -3.44 11.10
N VAL A 112 3.93 -2.17 11.02
CA VAL A 112 2.52 -1.80 10.77
C VAL A 112 2.07 -2.26 9.39
N SER A 113 2.91 -2.08 8.36
CA SER A 113 2.62 -2.52 6.99
C SER A 113 2.46 -4.05 6.92
N THR A 114 3.32 -4.81 7.62
CA THR A 114 3.21 -6.27 7.69
C THR A 114 1.95 -6.72 8.43
N ALA A 115 1.61 -6.06 9.55
CA ALA A 115 0.39 -6.34 10.27
C ALA A 115 -0.86 -6.06 9.40
N THR A 116 -0.86 -4.95 8.68
CA THR A 116 -1.94 -4.61 7.75
C THR A 116 -2.03 -5.61 6.59
N ALA A 117 -0.89 -6.03 6.05
CA ALA A 117 -0.83 -7.08 5.02
C ALA A 117 -1.40 -8.41 5.53
N LEU A 118 -1.10 -8.79 6.76
CA LEU A 118 -1.70 -9.98 7.39
C LEU A 118 -3.22 -9.86 7.51
N VAL A 119 -3.74 -8.69 7.90
CA VAL A 119 -5.19 -8.47 7.98
C VAL A 119 -5.84 -8.63 6.62
N VAL A 120 -5.34 -7.95 5.58
CA VAL A 120 -5.88 -8.02 4.23
C VAL A 120 -5.82 -9.45 3.69
N LEU A 121 -4.68 -10.11 3.79
CA LEU A 121 -4.53 -11.50 3.31
C LEU A 121 -5.39 -12.50 4.08
N THR A 122 -5.60 -12.27 5.38
CA THR A 122 -6.46 -13.13 6.20
C THR A 122 -7.93 -12.95 5.84
N LEU A 123 -8.38 -11.70 5.62
CA LEU A 123 -9.73 -11.42 5.15
C LEU A 123 -9.96 -12.04 3.76
N ASP A 124 -9.01 -11.86 2.85
CA ASP A 124 -9.04 -12.46 1.53
C ASP A 124 -9.13 -14.00 1.60
N TRP A 125 -8.29 -14.61 2.43
CA TRP A 125 -8.32 -16.05 2.65
C TRP A 125 -9.67 -16.50 3.26
N LEU A 126 -10.22 -15.76 4.23
CA LEU A 126 -11.47 -16.07 4.89
C LEU A 126 -12.64 -16.09 3.90
N PHE A 127 -12.77 -15.05 3.07
CA PHE A 127 -13.89 -14.92 2.15
C PHE A 127 -13.78 -15.83 0.92
N PHE A 128 -12.59 -16.05 0.40
CA PHE A 128 -12.42 -16.77 -0.87
C PHE A 128 -12.03 -18.25 -0.71
N TYR A 129 -11.56 -18.67 0.47
CA TYR A 129 -11.13 -20.06 0.70
C TYR A 129 -11.86 -20.75 1.86
N TYR A 130 -11.98 -20.07 2.98
CA TYR A 130 -12.59 -20.68 4.18
C TYR A 130 -14.12 -20.75 4.09
N MET A 131 -14.78 -19.62 3.76
CA MET A 131 -16.26 -19.59 3.64
C MET A 131 -16.82 -20.52 2.55
N PRO A 132 -16.20 -20.65 1.36
CA PRO A 132 -16.66 -21.60 0.35
C PRO A 132 -16.38 -23.07 0.71
N GLY A 133 -15.62 -23.34 1.77
CA GLY A 133 -15.37 -24.70 2.26
C GLY A 133 -14.37 -25.49 1.42
N TYR A 134 -13.37 -24.84 0.82
CA TYR A 134 -12.34 -25.53 0.07
C TYR A 134 -11.52 -26.47 0.96
N THR A 135 -11.35 -27.72 0.52
CA THR A 135 -10.47 -28.69 1.17
C THR A 135 -9.02 -28.22 1.08
N GLY A 136 -8.34 -28.12 2.25
CA GLY A 136 -6.95 -27.64 2.30
C GLY A 136 -6.81 -26.13 2.58
N ALA A 137 -7.88 -25.43 2.92
CA ALA A 137 -7.84 -23.99 3.25
C ALA A 137 -6.80 -23.66 4.34
N ALA A 138 -6.69 -24.49 5.38
CA ALA A 138 -5.71 -24.32 6.46
C ALA A 138 -4.25 -24.42 5.95
N LEU A 139 -3.97 -25.39 5.07
CA LEU A 139 -2.63 -25.52 4.48
C LEU A 139 -2.28 -24.29 3.65
N ARG A 140 -3.22 -23.80 2.86
CA ARG A 140 -3.04 -22.59 2.05
C ARG A 140 -2.79 -21.33 2.90
N TYR A 141 -3.38 -21.22 4.08
CA TYR A 141 -3.08 -20.14 5.01
C TYR A 141 -1.60 -20.12 5.38
N VAL A 142 -1.04 -21.26 5.74
CA VAL A 142 0.37 -21.39 6.15
C VAL A 142 1.33 -21.24 4.97
N THR A 143 0.98 -21.74 3.79
CA THR A 143 1.86 -21.73 2.62
C THR A 143 1.81 -20.45 1.81
N PHE A 144 0.71 -19.70 1.91
CA PHE A 144 0.50 -18.48 1.13
C PHE A 144 0.46 -17.21 2.00
N VAL A 145 -0.44 -17.16 3.00
CA VAL A 145 -0.68 -15.92 3.77
C VAL A 145 0.54 -15.51 4.59
N LEU A 146 1.07 -16.43 5.40
CA LEU A 146 2.19 -16.12 6.28
C LEU A 146 3.47 -15.74 5.51
N PRO A 147 3.92 -16.52 4.52
CA PRO A 147 5.14 -16.15 3.79
C PRO A 147 4.94 -14.90 2.94
N SER A 148 3.75 -14.65 2.38
CA SER A 148 3.48 -13.40 1.64
C SER A 148 3.57 -12.17 2.53
N ALA A 149 3.08 -12.24 3.76
CA ALA A 149 3.22 -11.15 4.72
C ALA A 149 4.69 -10.88 5.08
N VAL A 150 5.49 -11.94 5.28
CA VAL A 150 6.94 -11.78 5.55
C VAL A 150 7.67 -11.19 4.34
N LEU A 151 7.36 -11.66 3.14
CA LEU A 151 7.92 -11.12 1.89
C LEU A 151 7.52 -9.66 1.63
N THR A 152 6.47 -9.17 2.28
CA THR A 152 6.06 -7.77 2.18
C THR A 152 6.95 -6.82 2.99
N ILE A 153 7.77 -7.32 3.95
CA ILE A 153 8.67 -6.49 4.76
C ILE A 153 9.67 -5.70 3.88
N PRO A 154 10.47 -6.31 3.01
CA PRO A 154 11.37 -5.56 2.15
C PRO A 154 10.63 -4.62 1.18
N ALA A 155 9.46 -5.02 0.71
CA ALA A 155 8.60 -4.16 -0.12
C ALA A 155 8.12 -2.92 0.66
N ALA A 156 7.79 -3.07 1.94
CA ALA A 156 7.40 -1.97 2.81
C ALA A 156 8.56 -0.96 3.03
N LEU A 157 9.77 -1.46 3.24
CA LEU A 157 10.94 -0.60 3.38
C LEU A 157 11.24 0.18 2.09
N LEU A 158 11.14 -0.48 0.93
CA LEU A 158 11.32 0.18 -0.37
C LEU A 158 10.23 1.22 -0.62
N ALA A 159 8.97 0.91 -0.32
CA ALA A 159 7.87 1.84 -0.45
C ALA A 159 8.03 3.06 0.46
N PHE A 160 8.46 2.85 1.71
CA PHE A 160 8.75 3.93 2.65
C PHE A 160 9.83 4.87 2.10
N TRP A 161 10.96 4.32 1.66
CA TRP A 161 12.06 5.10 1.08
C TRP A 161 11.66 5.86 -0.18
N LEU A 162 10.91 5.21 -1.07
CA LEU A 162 10.44 5.82 -2.31
C LEU A 162 9.53 7.02 -2.03
N VAL A 163 8.52 6.83 -1.17
CA VAL A 163 7.56 7.89 -0.83
C VAL A 163 8.23 9.01 -0.05
N GLN A 164 9.11 8.69 0.89
CA GLN A 164 9.90 9.69 1.61
C GLN A 164 10.73 10.54 0.64
N HIS A 165 11.42 9.92 -0.31
CA HIS A 165 12.24 10.63 -1.29
C HIS A 165 11.40 11.55 -2.17
N ILE A 166 10.22 11.09 -2.62
CA ILE A 166 9.29 11.93 -3.38
C ILE A 166 8.77 13.07 -2.50
N HIS A 167 8.35 12.77 -1.27
CA HIS A 167 7.85 13.79 -0.34
C HIS A 167 8.86 14.89 -0.08
N ASP A 168 10.11 14.53 0.23
CA ASP A 168 11.18 15.46 0.53
C ASP A 168 11.64 16.25 -0.72
N GLY A 169 11.68 15.62 -1.89
CA GLY A 169 12.04 16.26 -3.15
C GLY A 169 11.06 17.35 -3.61
N PHE A 170 9.79 17.22 -3.23
CA PHE A 170 8.75 18.22 -3.53
C PHE A 170 8.37 19.10 -2.33
N ARG A 171 9.07 18.96 -1.22
CA ARG A 171 8.90 19.86 -0.07
C ARG A 171 9.44 21.24 -0.46
N ILE A 172 8.54 22.16 -0.72
CA ILE A 172 8.89 23.55 -0.95
C ILE A 172 9.38 24.08 0.38
N ASP A 173 10.69 24.34 0.44
CA ASP A 173 11.31 25.01 1.57
C ASP A 173 10.63 26.39 1.71
N ASN A 174 9.69 26.51 2.66
CA ASN A 174 9.20 27.80 3.07
C ASN A 174 10.32 28.42 3.90
N GLY A 175 11.37 28.88 3.21
CA GLY A 175 12.43 29.66 3.82
C GLY A 175 11.78 30.81 4.56
N VAL A 176 11.71 30.70 5.87
CA VAL A 176 11.45 31.79 6.77
C VAL A 176 12.70 32.67 6.67
N VAL A 177 12.60 33.77 5.93
CA VAL A 177 13.47 34.93 6.07
C VAL A 177 12.88 35.78 7.17
#